data_de0bc42dd7adbd7e8aa6be1e7ada9e81
#
_entry.id   de0bc42dd7adbd7e8aa6be1e7ada9e81
#
_cell.length_a   1.000
_cell.length_b   1.000
_cell.length_c   1.000
_cell.angle_alpha   90.00
_cell.angle_beta   90.00
_cell.angle_gamma   90.00
#
_symmetry.space_group_name_H-M   'P 1'
#
loop_
_entity.id
_entity.type
_entity.pdbx_description
1 polymer ?
#
loop_
_entity_poly.entity_id
_entity_poly.type
_entity_poly.pdbx_seq_one_letter_code
_entity_poly.pdbx_strand_id
1 'polypeptide(L)'
;MSESTIASYLQALRKIFVIEDMTAWNPNLRSKSAIRTSDTRYFTDSSIAVSALGLGPDDLLDDMRTFGFIFETMAIRDLRVYANALDGEVFHFRDRNGLECDAVVHLRNGAYGLVEVKIGGENSLTRARSR
;
A
#
# COMPACT_ATOMS: atom_id res chain seq x y z
N MET A 1 -21.61 14.98 5.44
CA MET A 1 -20.46 15.11 6.38
C MET A 1 -19.46 16.06 5.74
N SER A 2 -18.94 17.04 6.48
CA SER A 2 -17.96 18.00 5.94
C SER A 2 -16.58 17.38 5.80
N GLU A 3 -15.73 17.92 4.90
CA GLU A 3 -14.33 17.48 4.75
C GLU A 3 -13.53 17.59 6.05
N SER A 4 -13.77 18.65 6.83
CA SER A 4 -13.13 18.85 8.13
C SER A 4 -13.51 17.76 9.14
N THR A 5 -14.74 17.28 9.11
CA THR A 5 -15.21 16.19 9.97
C THR A 5 -14.53 14.88 9.59
N ILE A 6 -14.45 14.57 8.29
CA ILE A 6 -13.74 13.39 7.78
C ILE A 6 -12.27 13.43 8.20
N ALA A 7 -11.60 14.57 8.03
CA ALA A 7 -10.21 14.75 8.42
C ALA A 7 -9.99 14.50 9.91
N SER A 8 -10.91 14.96 10.78
CA SER A 8 -10.85 14.73 12.22
C SER A 8 -10.96 13.25 12.58
N TYR A 9 -11.88 12.52 11.96
CA TYR A 9 -12.02 11.08 12.15
C TYR A 9 -10.77 10.32 11.70
N LEU A 10 -10.24 10.66 10.52
CA LEU A 10 -9.02 10.04 10.02
C LEU A 10 -7.82 10.30 10.94
N GLN A 11 -7.71 11.52 11.48
CA GLN A 11 -6.67 11.84 12.44
C GLN A 11 -6.81 11.03 13.74
N ALA A 12 -8.03 10.86 14.24
CA ALA A 12 -8.30 10.02 15.40
C ALA A 12 -7.89 8.56 15.16
N LEU A 13 -8.25 8.00 14.00
CA LEU A 13 -7.88 6.63 13.61
C LEU A 13 -6.35 6.44 13.48
N ARG A 14 -5.62 7.45 12.99
CA ARG A 14 -4.14 7.44 12.96
C ARG A 14 -3.55 7.42 14.37
N LYS A 15 -4.09 8.23 15.28
CA LYS A 15 -3.60 8.31 16.66
C LYS A 15 -3.73 7.01 17.44
N ILE A 16 -4.72 6.19 17.13
CA ILE A 16 -4.92 4.87 17.74
C ILE A 16 -4.38 3.72 16.88
N PHE A 17 -3.60 4.02 15.86
CA PHE A 17 -2.94 3.04 15.00
C PHE A 17 -3.89 2.08 14.26
N VAL A 18 -5.07 2.54 13.88
CA VAL A 18 -6.02 1.77 13.06
C VAL A 18 -5.70 1.91 11.59
N ILE A 19 -5.30 3.11 11.18
CA ILE A 19 -4.85 3.40 9.82
C ILE A 19 -3.47 4.05 9.83
N GLU A 20 -2.76 3.87 8.73
CA GLU A 20 -1.50 4.54 8.47
C GLU A 20 -1.41 4.98 7.01
N ASP A 21 -0.67 6.05 6.77
CA ASP A 21 -0.44 6.56 5.43
C ASP A 21 0.90 6.05 4.89
N MET A 22 0.90 5.66 3.63
CA MET A 22 2.10 5.29 2.90
C MET A 22 2.44 6.40 1.92
N THR A 23 3.61 7.01 2.13
CA THR A 23 4.06 8.14 1.32
C THR A 23 4.50 7.72 -0.07
N ALA A 24 4.45 8.66 -1.01
CA ALA A 24 4.93 8.43 -2.36
C ALA A 24 6.45 8.36 -2.40
N TRP A 25 6.99 7.34 -3.10
CA TRP A 25 8.41 7.23 -3.37
C TRP A 25 8.85 8.24 -4.42
N ASN A 26 9.92 8.99 -4.13
CA ASN A 26 10.52 9.90 -5.06
C ASN A 26 11.99 9.52 -5.32
N PRO A 27 12.29 8.87 -6.44
CA PRO A 27 13.66 8.48 -6.77
C PRO A 27 14.56 9.69 -7.06
N ASN A 28 13.96 10.85 -7.30
CA ASN A 28 14.65 12.03 -7.74
C ASN A 28 14.29 13.23 -6.86
N LEU A 29 15.05 13.46 -5.80
CA LEU A 29 14.86 14.57 -4.83
C LEU A 29 14.74 15.96 -5.48
N ARG A 30 15.15 16.11 -6.73
CA ARG A 30 15.10 17.37 -7.48
C ARG A 30 13.91 17.50 -8.41
N SER A 31 13.18 16.43 -8.69
CA SER A 31 12.03 16.42 -9.61
C SER A 31 10.72 16.44 -8.82
N LYS A 32 10.26 17.62 -8.46
CA LYS A 32 8.95 17.80 -7.81
C LYS A 32 7.75 17.63 -8.75
N SER A 33 7.97 17.47 -10.06
CA SER A 33 6.92 17.65 -11.04
C SER A 33 6.29 16.37 -11.60
N ALA A 34 6.87 15.21 -11.37
CA ALA A 34 6.48 13.97 -12.04
C ALA A 34 5.71 12.98 -11.17
N ILE A 35 5.64 13.16 -9.85
CA ILE A 35 5.14 12.17 -8.90
C ILE A 35 3.89 12.70 -8.21
N ARG A 36 2.86 11.88 -8.14
CA ARG A 36 1.72 12.12 -7.27
C ARG A 36 2.19 12.11 -5.82
N THR A 37 2.07 13.23 -5.13
CA THR A 37 2.54 13.41 -3.75
C THR A 37 1.51 13.02 -2.70
N SER A 38 0.31 12.60 -3.11
CA SER A 38 -0.73 12.17 -2.17
C SER A 38 -0.42 10.79 -1.61
N ASP A 39 -0.47 10.68 -0.30
CA ASP A 39 -0.28 9.41 0.40
C ASP A 39 -1.39 8.40 0.08
N THR A 40 -1.04 7.12 0.07
CA THR A 40 -1.99 6.03 0.05
C THR A 40 -2.27 5.57 1.47
N ARG A 41 -3.54 5.29 1.78
CA ARG A 41 -3.96 4.95 3.13
C ARG A 41 -4.30 3.48 3.24
N TYR A 42 -3.79 2.84 4.29
CA TYR A 42 -4.03 1.44 4.61
C TYR A 42 -4.49 1.26 6.06
N PHE A 43 -5.22 0.18 6.32
CA PHE A 43 -5.34 -0.31 7.67
C PHE A 43 -4.00 -0.87 8.15
N THR A 44 -3.68 -0.69 9.41
CA THR A 44 -2.46 -1.26 10.01
C THR A 44 -2.53 -2.78 10.09
N ASP A 45 -3.74 -3.33 10.17
CA ASP A 45 -4.00 -4.76 10.12
C ASP A 45 -5.26 -5.03 9.28
N SER A 46 -5.15 -5.96 8.33
CA SER A 46 -6.25 -6.36 7.44
C SER A 46 -7.44 -6.97 8.20
N SER A 47 -7.21 -7.57 9.37
CA SER A 47 -8.28 -8.11 10.22
C SER A 47 -9.23 -7.05 10.73
N ILE A 48 -8.74 -5.82 10.96
CA ILE A 48 -9.58 -4.68 11.34
C ILE A 48 -10.57 -4.36 10.21
N ALA A 49 -10.09 -4.33 8.97
CA ALA A 49 -10.94 -4.07 7.80
C ALA A 49 -12.01 -5.17 7.62
N VAL A 50 -11.61 -6.43 7.70
CA VAL A 50 -12.52 -7.57 7.60
C VAL A 50 -13.60 -7.52 8.68
N SER A 51 -13.21 -7.26 9.92
CA SER A 51 -14.12 -7.15 11.05
C SER A 51 -15.09 -5.96 10.89
N ALA A 52 -14.57 -4.81 10.49
CA ALA A 52 -15.37 -3.60 10.30
C ALA A 52 -16.41 -3.75 9.18
N LEU A 53 -16.08 -4.51 8.14
CA LEU A 53 -16.98 -4.80 7.01
C LEU A 53 -17.92 -5.98 7.31
N GLY A 54 -17.71 -6.72 8.40
CA GLY A 54 -18.52 -7.88 8.74
C GLY A 54 -18.34 -9.06 7.78
N LEU A 55 -17.17 -9.20 7.17
CA LEU A 55 -16.91 -10.21 6.15
C LEU A 55 -16.39 -11.51 6.74
N GLY A 56 -16.85 -12.63 6.17
CA GLY A 56 -16.31 -13.96 6.37
C GLY A 56 -15.50 -14.46 5.17
N PRO A 57 -14.90 -15.66 5.27
CA PRO A 57 -14.11 -16.22 4.17
C PRO A 57 -14.91 -16.39 2.87
N ASP A 58 -16.17 -16.83 2.96
CA ASP A 58 -17.02 -17.05 1.79
C ASP A 58 -17.37 -15.73 1.10
N ASP A 59 -17.63 -14.66 1.87
CA ASP A 59 -17.88 -13.33 1.32
C ASP A 59 -16.68 -12.82 0.51
N LEU A 60 -15.46 -13.09 0.98
CA LEU A 60 -14.22 -12.70 0.29
C LEU A 60 -14.00 -13.51 -0.98
N LEU A 61 -14.36 -14.79 -0.98
CA LEU A 61 -14.29 -15.64 -2.17
C LEU A 61 -15.31 -15.24 -3.23
N ASP A 62 -16.46 -14.74 -2.82
CA ASP A 62 -17.52 -14.26 -3.71
C ASP A 62 -17.23 -12.86 -4.27
N ASP A 63 -16.45 -12.03 -3.55
CA ASP A 63 -16.02 -10.70 -3.98
C ASP A 63 -14.49 -10.60 -4.08
N MET A 64 -13.94 -11.06 -5.19
CA MET A 64 -12.50 -11.06 -5.45
C MET A 64 -11.89 -9.66 -5.47
N ARG A 65 -12.68 -8.61 -5.71
CA ARG A 65 -12.20 -7.23 -5.67
C ARG A 65 -11.91 -6.81 -4.23
N THR A 66 -12.86 -7.03 -3.34
CA THR A 66 -12.68 -6.78 -1.90
C THR A 66 -11.58 -7.65 -1.33
N PHE A 67 -11.54 -8.93 -1.71
CA PHE A 67 -10.45 -9.82 -1.31
C PHE A 67 -9.08 -9.29 -1.76
N GLY A 68 -8.97 -8.76 -2.99
CA GLY A 68 -7.75 -8.14 -3.50
C GLY A 68 -7.25 -7.00 -2.62
N PHE A 69 -8.14 -6.09 -2.20
CA PHE A 69 -7.78 -4.99 -1.29
C PHE A 69 -7.34 -5.45 0.10
N ILE A 70 -8.02 -6.46 0.65
CA ILE A 70 -7.65 -7.04 1.95
C ILE A 70 -6.29 -7.73 1.87
N PHE A 71 -6.04 -8.47 0.79
CA PHE A 71 -4.77 -9.13 0.54
C PHE A 71 -3.61 -8.13 0.35
N GLU A 72 -3.84 -7.07 -0.42
CA GLU A 72 -2.86 -5.99 -0.59
C GLU A 72 -2.53 -5.33 0.76
N THR A 73 -3.53 -5.00 1.57
CA THR A 73 -3.35 -4.45 2.91
C THR A 73 -2.48 -5.35 3.79
N MET A 74 -2.72 -6.66 3.75
CA MET A 74 -1.92 -7.64 4.48
C MET A 74 -0.47 -7.68 3.97
N ALA A 75 -0.28 -7.71 2.67
CA ALA A 75 1.04 -7.75 2.04
C ALA A 75 1.85 -6.47 2.36
N ILE A 76 1.24 -5.29 2.28
CA ILE A 76 1.86 -4.01 2.64
C ILE A 76 2.28 -3.99 4.11
N ARG A 77 1.43 -4.47 5.02
CA ARG A 77 1.77 -4.60 6.44
C ARG A 77 3.02 -5.45 6.63
N ASP A 78 3.06 -6.62 6.02
CA ASP A 78 4.18 -7.55 6.16
C ASP A 78 5.46 -6.98 5.56
N LEU A 79 5.38 -6.34 4.39
CA LEU A 79 6.50 -5.64 3.77
C LEU A 79 7.08 -4.55 4.68
N ARG A 80 6.22 -3.79 5.37
CA ARG A 80 6.67 -2.77 6.33
C ARG A 80 7.43 -3.37 7.51
N VAL A 81 6.93 -4.47 8.06
CA VAL A 81 7.61 -5.19 9.15
C VAL A 81 8.99 -5.66 8.69
N TYR A 82 9.08 -6.30 7.52
CA TYR A 82 10.35 -6.80 6.99
C TYR A 82 11.31 -5.68 6.58
N ALA A 83 10.80 -4.63 5.95
CA ALA A 83 11.61 -3.47 5.58
C ALA A 83 12.21 -2.80 6.82
N ASN A 84 11.39 -2.59 7.85
CA ASN A 84 11.84 -1.98 9.11
C ASN A 84 12.94 -2.83 9.79
N ALA A 85 12.84 -4.16 9.76
CA ALA A 85 13.87 -5.05 10.28
C ALA A 85 15.21 -4.96 9.51
N LEU A 86 15.18 -4.41 8.29
CA LEU A 86 16.34 -4.20 7.42
C LEU A 86 16.75 -2.72 7.30
N ASP A 87 16.33 -1.88 8.25
CA ASP A 87 16.52 -0.42 8.20
C ASP A 87 16.01 0.21 6.91
N GLY A 88 14.86 -0.25 6.43
CA GLY A 88 14.21 0.24 5.23
C GLY A 88 12.80 0.75 5.50
N GLU A 89 12.21 1.33 4.47
CA GLU A 89 10.84 1.84 4.46
C GLU A 89 10.10 1.36 3.22
N VAL A 90 8.76 1.39 3.29
CA VAL A 90 7.87 1.05 2.18
C VAL A 90 7.11 2.28 1.73
N PHE A 91 7.14 2.53 0.43
CA PHE A 91 6.49 3.64 -0.25
C PHE A 91 5.57 3.10 -1.35
N HIS A 92 4.66 3.91 -1.87
CA HIS A 92 3.97 3.64 -3.12
C HIS A 92 4.60 4.47 -4.26
N PHE A 93 4.36 4.05 -5.50
CA PHE A 93 4.77 4.83 -6.67
C PHE A 93 3.60 4.99 -7.63
N ARG A 94 3.38 6.22 -8.07
CA ARG A 94 2.46 6.54 -9.15
C ARG A 94 2.91 7.80 -9.86
N ASP A 95 3.10 7.71 -11.15
CA ASP A 95 3.44 8.86 -11.98
C ASP A 95 2.21 9.48 -12.68
N ARG A 96 2.44 10.56 -13.40
CA ARG A 96 1.38 11.26 -14.16
C ARG A 96 0.93 10.50 -15.40
N ASN A 97 1.72 9.55 -15.89
CA ASN A 97 1.45 8.75 -17.08
C ASN A 97 0.66 7.48 -16.75
N GLY A 98 0.31 7.28 -15.49
CA GLY A 98 -0.44 6.11 -15.03
C GLY A 98 0.44 4.90 -14.72
N LEU A 99 1.78 5.05 -14.73
CA LEU A 99 2.67 4.01 -14.23
C LEU A 99 2.56 3.98 -12.71
N GLU A 100 2.26 2.82 -12.17
CA GLU A 100 2.10 2.61 -10.73
C GLU A 100 2.79 1.34 -10.28
N CYS A 101 3.16 1.32 -9.01
CA CYS A 101 3.68 0.16 -8.30
C CYS A 101 3.09 0.17 -6.89
N ASP A 102 2.58 -0.96 -6.46
CA ASP A 102 1.88 -1.08 -5.17
C ASP A 102 2.81 -0.78 -4.00
N ALA A 103 4.04 -1.29 -4.06
CA ALA A 103 5.04 -0.99 -3.04
C ALA A 103 6.45 -0.83 -3.62
N VAL A 104 7.18 0.12 -3.07
CA VAL A 104 8.62 0.28 -3.25
C VAL A 104 9.27 0.08 -1.89
N VAL A 105 10.02 -1.00 -1.74
CA VAL A 105 10.85 -1.24 -0.55
C VAL A 105 12.19 -0.56 -0.77
N HIS A 106 12.53 0.42 0.04
CA HIS A 106 13.77 1.18 -0.08
C HIS A 106 14.60 1.04 1.19
N LEU A 107 15.78 0.50 1.06
CA LEU A 107 16.69 0.27 2.17
C LEU A 107 17.61 1.48 2.40
N ARG A 108 18.10 1.64 3.62
CA ARG A 108 18.99 2.74 4.02
C ARG A 108 20.28 2.80 3.19
N ASN A 109 20.76 1.68 2.67
CA ASN A 109 21.94 1.61 1.80
C ASN A 109 21.69 2.09 0.37
N GLY A 110 20.46 2.52 0.04
CA GLY A 110 20.04 2.98 -1.28
C GLY A 110 19.51 1.88 -2.20
N ALA A 111 19.58 0.61 -1.81
CA ALA A 111 18.97 -0.47 -2.57
C ALA A 111 17.45 -0.38 -2.48
N TYR A 112 16.75 -0.67 -3.57
CA TYR A 112 15.28 -0.69 -3.59
C TYR A 112 14.75 -1.84 -4.45
N GLY A 113 13.53 -2.25 -4.13
CA GLY A 113 12.79 -3.26 -4.87
C GLY A 113 11.37 -2.78 -5.15
N LEU A 114 10.85 -3.13 -6.31
CA LEU A 114 9.48 -2.86 -6.72
C LEU A 114 8.63 -4.10 -6.48
N VAL A 115 7.49 -3.93 -5.84
CA VAL A 115 6.58 -5.02 -5.50
C VAL A 115 5.20 -4.70 -6.04
N GLU A 116 4.63 -5.64 -6.76
CA GLU A 116 3.24 -5.61 -7.21
C GLU A 116 2.49 -6.75 -6.53
N VAL A 117 1.35 -6.45 -5.93
CA VAL A 117 0.55 -7.38 -5.16
C VAL A 117 -0.66 -7.80 -5.98
N LYS A 118 -0.76 -9.08 -6.34
CA LYS A 118 -1.90 -9.60 -7.11
C LYS A 118 -2.37 -10.93 -6.57
N ILE A 119 -3.70 -11.08 -6.50
CA ILE A 119 -4.32 -12.39 -6.31
C ILE A 119 -4.55 -13.00 -7.70
N GLY A 120 -3.90 -14.12 -7.97
CA GLY A 120 -4.17 -14.94 -9.16
C GLY A 120 -3.03 -15.09 -10.15
N GLY A 121 -3.03 -16.19 -10.81
CA GLY A 121 -2.52 -16.73 -12.04
C GLY A 121 -1.09 -16.46 -12.49
N GLU A 122 -0.43 -17.53 -12.89
CA GLU A 122 0.94 -17.64 -13.41
C GLU A 122 1.31 -16.64 -14.53
N ASN A 123 0.34 -15.98 -15.16
CA ASN A 123 0.58 -15.08 -16.29
C ASN A 123 1.07 -13.67 -15.92
N SER A 124 1.11 -13.31 -14.65
CA SER A 124 1.56 -11.99 -14.22
C SER A 124 3.06 -11.89 -13.92
N LEU A 125 3.76 -13.01 -13.75
CA LEU A 125 5.18 -13.05 -13.36
C LEU A 125 6.16 -12.87 -14.55
N THR A 126 5.70 -12.92 -15.78
CA THR A 126 6.58 -12.91 -16.97
C THR A 126 7.07 -11.50 -17.34
N ARG A 127 6.49 -10.45 -16.78
CA ARG A 127 6.83 -9.06 -17.14
C ARG A 127 7.90 -8.37 -16.31
N ALA A 128 8.28 -8.95 -15.19
CA ALA A 128 9.26 -8.36 -14.26
C ALA A 128 10.72 -8.76 -14.53
N ARG A 129 10.99 -9.51 -15.60
CA ARG A 129 12.31 -10.14 -15.85
C ARG A 129 13.11 -9.58 -17.01
N SER A 130 12.78 -8.41 -17.52
CA SER A 130 13.62 -7.80 -18.58
C SER A 130 13.85 -6.32 -18.30
N ARG A 131 14.89 -6.02 -17.56
CA ARG A 131 15.95 -5.01 -17.80
C ARG A 131 16.78 -4.77 -16.58
#